data_1c8749a222484cb043634e0cedc344ff
#
_entry.id   1c8749a222484cb043634e0cedc344ff
#
_cell.length_a   1.000
_cell.length_b   1.000
_cell.length_c   1.000
_cell.angle_alpha   90.00
_cell.angle_beta   90.00
_cell.angle_gamma   90.00
#
_symmetry.space_group_name_H-M   'P 1'
#
loop_
_entity.id
_entity.type
_entity.pdbx_description
1 polymer ?
#
loop_
_entity_poly.entity_id
_entity_poly.type
_entity_poly.pdbx_seq_one_letter_code
_entity_poly.pdbx_strand_id
1 'polypeptide(L)'
;MKKTMIAMRLLTALLCAACGTAAPTPTVAPVPTELPAPVPTDDPEMEPPMEMPSYIANQVTVLTVQDKLFETTQNPEEPENREYVVNYTIQDDTLIFDQAGNKLSLEDVKEGSLLNVYTGAYTPAPMIMPPQYQANIIILLDPEAEEAGFTCADTFILVDGMLTGTGNTLALNLTEDVEIVDRDGNPTQEELVNKDLLVFYGTSTRSIPAQTTPTRIVVLGTNELALGSINAQ
;
A
#
# COMPACT_ATOMS: atom_id res chain seq x y z
N MET A 1 17.42 -33.26 -31.91
CA MET A 1 16.83 -34.51 -32.45
C MET A 1 15.73 -34.99 -31.54
N LYS A 2 14.64 -35.26 -32.07
CA LYS A 2 13.40 -36.01 -31.79
C LYS A 2 12.18 -35.07 -31.61
N LYS A 3 11.50 -34.97 -32.76
CA LYS A 3 10.10 -34.57 -32.92
C LYS A 3 9.21 -35.71 -32.42
N THR A 4 8.06 -35.38 -31.85
CA THR A 4 6.93 -36.31 -31.85
C THR A 4 5.65 -35.50 -32.02
N MET A 5 5.06 -35.63 -33.20
CA MET A 5 3.67 -35.34 -33.57
C MET A 5 2.77 -36.48 -33.08
N ILE A 6 1.47 -36.22 -33.02
CA ILE A 6 0.33 -37.15 -33.12
C ILE A 6 -0.81 -36.57 -32.26
N ALA A 7 -2.06 -36.51 -32.60
CA ALA A 7 -2.84 -36.70 -33.80
C ALA A 7 -4.27 -36.14 -33.51
N MET A 8 -4.85 -35.63 -34.53
CA MET A 8 -6.22 -35.20 -34.68
C MET A 8 -7.19 -36.35 -34.66
N ARG A 9 -8.30 -36.30 -33.93
CA ARG A 9 -9.48 -37.13 -34.18
C ARG A 9 -10.75 -36.30 -34.29
N LEU A 10 -11.22 -36.20 -35.54
CA LEU A 10 -12.58 -35.89 -35.93
C LEU A 10 -13.51 -37.05 -35.53
N LEU A 11 -14.72 -36.75 -35.06
CA LEU A 11 -15.82 -37.69 -35.18
C LEU A 11 -17.14 -36.95 -35.49
N THR A 12 -17.76 -37.42 -36.50
CA THR A 12 -18.87 -37.01 -37.33
C THR A 12 -20.25 -37.18 -36.67
N ALA A 13 -21.16 -36.35 -37.13
CA ALA A 13 -22.60 -36.25 -37.13
C ALA A 13 -23.46 -37.52 -36.93
N LEU A 14 -24.65 -37.31 -36.35
CA LEU A 14 -25.87 -38.02 -36.82
C LEU A 14 -27.11 -37.14 -36.61
N LEU A 15 -27.76 -36.77 -37.72
CA LEU A 15 -29.12 -36.24 -37.81
C LEU A 15 -30.13 -37.38 -37.56
N CYS A 16 -31.18 -37.12 -36.80
CA CYS A 16 -32.45 -37.82 -36.89
C CYS A 16 -33.62 -36.84 -36.92
N ALA A 17 -34.27 -36.73 -38.06
CA ALA A 17 -35.55 -36.09 -38.23
C ALA A 17 -36.67 -37.09 -37.86
N ALA A 18 -37.68 -36.65 -37.08
CA ALA A 18 -38.94 -37.35 -36.96
C ALA A 18 -40.09 -36.33 -36.98
N CYS A 19 -40.89 -36.40 -38.03
CA CYS A 19 -42.20 -35.78 -38.15
C CYS A 19 -43.19 -36.45 -37.23
N GLY A 20 -43.97 -35.66 -36.48
CA GLY A 20 -45.09 -36.10 -35.66
C GLY A 20 -46.21 -35.07 -35.70
N THR A 21 -47.35 -35.49 -36.18
CA THR A 21 -48.66 -34.89 -36.48
C THR A 21 -49.25 -34.04 -35.33
N ALA A 22 -49.90 -32.94 -35.75
CA ALA A 22 -50.63 -32.01 -34.91
C ALA A 22 -51.97 -32.64 -34.41
N ALA A 23 -52.26 -32.45 -33.11
CA ALA A 23 -53.58 -32.63 -32.54
C ALA A 23 -54.12 -31.29 -31.99
N PRO A 24 -55.45 -31.05 -31.96
CA PRO A 24 -56.03 -29.73 -31.73
C PRO A 24 -55.91 -29.33 -30.24
N THR A 25 -55.58 -28.09 -30.03
CA THR A 25 -55.40 -27.42 -28.76
C THR A 25 -56.75 -27.18 -28.07
N PRO A 26 -56.93 -27.52 -26.78
CA PRO A 26 -58.04 -26.99 -25.97
C PRO A 26 -57.70 -25.55 -25.53
N THR A 27 -58.62 -24.64 -25.76
CA THR A 27 -58.59 -23.25 -25.28
C THR A 27 -58.62 -23.23 -23.74
N VAL A 28 -57.48 -22.88 -23.14
CA VAL A 28 -57.41 -22.62 -21.71
C VAL A 28 -57.68 -21.14 -21.46
N ALA A 29 -58.60 -20.87 -20.50
CA ALA A 29 -58.91 -19.53 -20.03
C ALA A 29 -57.68 -18.82 -19.45
N PRO A 30 -57.59 -17.47 -19.54
CA PRO A 30 -56.42 -16.74 -19.01
C PRO A 30 -56.33 -16.94 -17.47
N VAL A 31 -55.23 -17.52 -17.07
CA VAL A 31 -54.81 -17.56 -15.64
C VAL A 31 -54.38 -16.15 -15.28
N PRO A 32 -54.80 -15.60 -14.11
CA PRO A 32 -54.31 -14.33 -13.65
C PRO A 32 -52.79 -14.42 -13.50
N THR A 33 -52.08 -13.56 -14.21
CA THR A 33 -50.63 -13.42 -14.06
C THR A 33 -50.34 -12.77 -12.72
N GLU A 34 -50.05 -13.64 -11.73
CA GLU A 34 -49.45 -13.17 -10.49
C GLU A 34 -48.11 -12.56 -10.81
N LEU A 35 -47.94 -11.27 -10.52
CA LEU A 35 -46.65 -10.60 -10.64
C LEU A 35 -45.62 -11.38 -9.84
N PRO A 36 -44.45 -11.72 -10.40
CA PRO A 36 -43.43 -12.35 -9.62
C PRO A 36 -43.09 -11.45 -8.43
N ALA A 37 -43.02 -12.04 -7.23
CA ALA A 37 -42.52 -11.35 -6.05
C ALA A 37 -41.18 -10.73 -6.37
N PRO A 38 -40.86 -9.51 -5.84
CA PRO A 38 -39.55 -8.90 -6.05
C PRO A 38 -38.53 -9.91 -5.56
N VAL A 39 -37.63 -10.29 -6.49
CA VAL A 39 -36.42 -11.03 -6.15
C VAL A 39 -35.70 -10.19 -5.13
N PRO A 40 -35.28 -10.71 -3.96
CA PRO A 40 -34.38 -9.99 -3.10
C PRO A 40 -33.17 -9.61 -3.96
N THR A 41 -33.01 -8.33 -4.23
CA THR A 41 -31.75 -7.80 -4.72
C THR A 41 -30.80 -8.04 -3.55
N ASP A 42 -29.92 -9.03 -3.67
CA ASP A 42 -28.72 -9.02 -2.89
C ASP A 42 -28.08 -7.66 -3.22
N ASP A 43 -28.21 -6.71 -2.29
CA ASP A 43 -27.42 -5.50 -2.33
C ASP A 43 -25.97 -6.01 -2.47
N PRO A 44 -25.23 -5.59 -3.50
CA PRO A 44 -23.83 -5.92 -3.55
C PRO A 44 -23.26 -5.45 -2.23
N GLU A 45 -22.79 -6.42 -1.43
CA GLU A 45 -22.06 -6.14 -0.20
C GLU A 45 -21.04 -5.09 -0.57
N MET A 46 -21.29 -3.84 -0.16
CA MET A 46 -20.42 -2.72 -0.48
C MET A 46 -19.09 -3.08 0.15
N GLU A 47 -18.10 -3.43 -0.68
CA GLU A 47 -16.75 -3.67 -0.18
C GLU A 47 -16.39 -2.49 0.73
N PRO A 48 -15.89 -2.72 1.94
CA PRO A 48 -15.52 -1.63 2.82
C PRO A 48 -14.58 -0.70 2.05
N PRO A 49 -14.74 0.62 2.18
CA PRO A 49 -13.90 1.57 1.46
C PRO A 49 -12.44 1.22 1.71
N MET A 50 -11.67 1.12 0.63
CA MET A 50 -10.25 0.76 0.70
C MET A 50 -9.57 1.82 1.57
N GLU A 51 -9.13 1.41 2.75
CA GLU A 51 -8.44 2.29 3.68
C GLU A 51 -7.10 2.68 3.06
N MET A 52 -6.85 3.96 2.92
CA MET A 52 -5.60 4.46 2.35
C MET A 52 -4.62 4.77 3.48
N PRO A 53 -3.35 4.35 3.35
CA PRO A 53 -2.33 4.74 4.30
C PRO A 53 -2.11 6.26 4.26
N SER A 54 -1.68 6.85 5.35
CA SER A 54 -1.36 8.29 5.41
C SER A 54 -0.07 8.64 4.67
N TYR A 55 0.80 7.66 4.46
CA TYR A 55 2.06 7.81 3.74
C TYR A 55 2.23 6.74 2.67
N ILE A 56 2.83 7.13 1.55
CA ILE A 56 3.21 6.23 0.46
C ILE A 56 4.72 6.07 0.48
N ALA A 57 5.19 4.83 0.52
CA ALA A 57 6.60 4.48 0.49
C ALA A 57 7.07 4.15 -0.93
N ASN A 58 8.20 4.72 -1.33
CA ASN A 58 8.87 4.40 -2.59
C ASN A 58 10.34 4.09 -2.35
N GLN A 59 10.79 2.93 -2.79
CA GLN A 59 12.20 2.59 -2.79
C GLN A 59 12.85 3.12 -4.07
N VAL A 60 13.94 3.87 -3.91
CA VAL A 60 14.62 4.57 -5.01
C VAL A 60 16.12 4.62 -4.79
N THR A 61 16.87 4.76 -5.88
CA THR A 61 18.32 5.04 -5.84
C THR A 61 18.58 6.49 -6.25
N VAL A 62 19.41 7.19 -5.50
CA VAL A 62 19.76 8.58 -5.76
C VAL A 62 20.67 8.67 -6.99
N LEU A 63 20.26 9.45 -7.98
CA LEU A 63 21.06 9.77 -9.17
C LEU A 63 21.91 11.02 -8.95
N THR A 64 21.27 12.10 -8.45
CA THR A 64 21.96 13.35 -8.14
C THR A 64 21.37 13.99 -6.89
N VAL A 65 22.21 14.73 -6.17
CA VAL A 65 21.83 15.56 -5.03
C VAL A 65 22.11 17.02 -5.39
N GLN A 66 21.08 17.84 -5.47
CA GLN A 66 21.19 19.28 -5.78
C GLN A 66 20.46 20.07 -4.70
N ASP A 67 21.22 20.63 -3.77
CA ASP A 67 20.69 21.35 -2.62
C ASP A 67 19.59 20.53 -1.90
N LYS A 68 18.33 20.97 -2.06
CA LYS A 68 17.13 20.34 -1.48
C LYS A 68 16.31 19.54 -2.51
N LEU A 69 16.92 19.10 -3.60
CA LEU A 69 16.30 18.30 -4.64
C LEU A 69 17.12 17.03 -4.87
N PHE A 70 16.48 15.87 -4.72
CA PHE A 70 17.05 14.59 -5.12
C PHE A 70 16.41 14.16 -6.44
N GLU A 71 17.22 13.96 -7.48
CA GLU A 71 16.81 13.18 -8.64
C GLU A 71 17.12 11.71 -8.34
N THR A 72 16.12 10.86 -8.47
CA THR A 72 16.20 9.43 -8.11
C THR A 72 15.67 8.56 -9.22
N THR A 73 15.95 7.26 -9.18
CA THR A 73 15.37 6.28 -10.07
C THR A 73 14.78 5.10 -9.30
N GLN A 74 13.66 4.56 -9.79
CA GLN A 74 13.08 3.30 -9.31
C GLN A 74 13.72 2.08 -9.99
N ASN A 75 14.49 2.28 -11.07
CA ASN A 75 15.23 1.23 -11.75
C ASN A 75 16.72 1.59 -11.86
N PRO A 76 17.57 1.16 -10.92
CA PRO A 76 19.00 1.47 -10.94
C PRO A 76 19.77 0.79 -12.08
N GLU A 77 19.18 -0.23 -12.75
CA GLU A 77 19.81 -0.88 -13.91
C GLU A 77 19.68 -0.03 -15.18
N GLU A 78 18.69 0.86 -15.24
CA GLU A 78 18.44 1.78 -16.34
C GLU A 78 18.36 3.24 -15.85
N PRO A 79 19.42 3.80 -15.28
CA PRO A 79 19.38 5.10 -14.61
C PRO A 79 19.09 6.26 -15.58
N GLU A 80 19.38 6.10 -16.87
CA GLU A 80 19.11 7.10 -17.91
C GLU A 80 17.67 7.08 -18.42
N ASN A 81 16.90 6.03 -18.09
CA ASN A 81 15.51 5.92 -18.52
C ASN A 81 14.63 6.85 -17.68
N ARG A 82 14.23 7.97 -18.31
CA ARG A 82 13.44 9.03 -17.66
C ARG A 82 12.05 8.57 -17.17
N GLU A 83 11.57 7.43 -17.62
CA GLU A 83 10.29 6.85 -17.18
C GLU A 83 10.34 6.41 -15.71
N TYR A 84 11.53 5.99 -15.23
CA TYR A 84 11.73 5.56 -13.85
C TYR A 84 12.24 6.67 -12.93
N VAL A 85 12.48 7.88 -13.47
CA VAL A 85 12.99 9.00 -12.69
C VAL A 85 11.87 9.65 -11.89
N VAL A 86 12.14 9.86 -10.61
CA VAL A 86 11.28 10.58 -9.68
C VAL A 86 12.12 11.60 -8.93
N ASN A 87 11.62 12.81 -8.78
CA ASN A 87 12.28 13.87 -8.04
C ASN A 87 11.66 14.02 -6.66
N TYR A 88 12.49 14.21 -5.64
CA TYR A 88 12.03 14.51 -4.28
C TYR A 88 12.59 15.85 -3.81
N THR A 89 11.68 16.73 -3.38
CA THR A 89 12.07 17.96 -2.68
C THR A 89 12.21 17.69 -1.19
N ILE A 90 13.31 18.19 -0.63
CA ILE A 90 13.65 18.07 0.78
C ILE A 90 13.30 19.37 1.47
N GLN A 91 12.50 19.30 2.52
CA GLN A 91 12.11 20.46 3.33
C GLN A 91 12.94 20.50 4.63
N ASP A 92 12.86 21.60 5.36
CA ASP A 92 13.56 21.73 6.65
C ASP A 92 13.01 20.78 7.72
N ASP A 93 11.77 20.30 7.54
CA ASP A 93 11.08 19.35 8.40
C ASP A 93 11.14 17.90 7.92
N THR A 94 11.79 17.64 6.78
CA THR A 94 12.04 16.27 6.31
C THR A 94 12.91 15.52 7.32
N LEU A 95 12.47 14.36 7.74
CA LEU A 95 13.21 13.51 8.66
C LEU A 95 14.04 12.49 7.89
N ILE A 96 15.29 12.31 8.32
CA ILE A 96 16.20 11.34 7.69
C ILE A 96 16.73 10.40 8.78
N PHE A 97 16.61 9.10 8.53
CA PHE A 97 17.07 8.04 9.43
C PHE A 97 17.84 6.98 8.66
N ASP A 98 18.64 6.20 9.37
CA ASP A 98 19.11 4.91 8.89
C ASP A 98 18.07 3.80 9.16
N GLN A 99 18.36 2.56 8.75
CA GLN A 99 17.50 1.39 8.98
C GLN A 99 17.38 1.00 10.47
N ALA A 100 18.32 1.42 11.31
CA ALA A 100 18.27 1.18 12.76
C ALA A 100 17.45 2.27 13.48
N GLY A 101 17.01 3.32 12.76
CA GLY A 101 16.27 4.44 13.32
C GLY A 101 17.15 5.52 13.94
N ASN A 102 18.45 5.55 13.66
CA ASN A 102 19.29 6.66 14.06
C ASN A 102 19.05 7.85 13.12
N LYS A 103 18.91 9.03 13.71
CA LYS A 103 18.68 10.27 12.95
C LYS A 103 19.96 10.63 12.17
N LEU A 104 19.77 10.92 10.89
CA LEU A 104 20.81 11.34 9.96
C LEU A 104 20.58 12.78 9.50
N SER A 105 21.59 13.33 8.80
CA SER A 105 21.54 14.63 8.14
C SER A 105 21.40 14.48 6.62
N LEU A 106 21.09 15.59 5.95
CA LEU A 106 21.03 15.62 4.50
C LEU A 106 22.41 15.26 3.86
N GLU A 107 23.50 15.56 4.53
CA GLU A 107 24.87 15.30 4.07
C GLU A 107 25.24 13.81 4.05
N ASP A 108 24.46 12.97 4.77
CA ASP A 108 24.67 11.51 4.80
C ASP A 108 24.11 10.84 3.54
N VAL A 109 23.17 11.48 2.83
CA VAL A 109 22.59 10.99 1.58
C VAL A 109 23.45 11.43 0.39
N LYS A 110 23.90 10.47 -0.42
CA LYS A 110 24.82 10.68 -1.55
C LYS A 110 24.29 10.04 -2.83
N GLU A 111 24.90 10.41 -3.95
CA GLU A 111 24.68 9.70 -5.21
C GLU A 111 24.96 8.19 -5.03
N GLY A 112 24.08 7.35 -5.56
CA GLY A 112 24.11 5.90 -5.39
C GLY A 112 23.45 5.40 -4.10
N SER A 113 23.07 6.28 -3.15
CA SER A 113 22.34 5.86 -1.95
C SER A 113 21.01 5.20 -2.31
N LEU A 114 20.71 4.07 -1.67
CA LEU A 114 19.42 3.42 -1.72
C LEU A 114 18.53 3.98 -0.61
N LEU A 115 17.36 4.46 -0.97
CA LEU A 115 16.45 5.14 -0.05
C LEU A 115 15.07 4.46 -0.06
N ASN A 116 14.40 4.46 1.10
CA ASN A 116 12.95 4.33 1.17
C ASN A 116 12.39 5.72 1.52
N VAL A 117 11.66 6.33 0.58
CA VAL A 117 11.13 7.69 0.73
C VAL A 117 9.64 7.62 0.99
N TYR A 118 9.20 8.24 2.08
CA TYR A 118 7.80 8.38 2.43
C TYR A 118 7.29 9.77 2.04
N THR A 119 6.20 9.80 1.30
CA THR A 119 5.46 11.00 0.92
C THR A 119 4.06 10.94 1.50
N GLY A 120 3.51 12.08 1.90
CA GLY A 120 2.13 12.13 2.40
C GLY A 120 1.14 11.77 1.30
N ALA A 121 0.27 10.78 1.54
CA ALA A 121 -0.70 10.30 0.56
C ALA A 121 -1.67 11.39 0.07
N TYR A 122 -1.93 12.38 0.93
CA TYR A 122 -2.85 13.49 0.64
C TYR A 122 -2.12 14.79 0.23
N THR A 123 -0.78 14.73 0.08
CA THR A 123 0.00 15.91 -0.32
C THR A 123 -0.15 16.13 -1.82
N PRO A 124 -0.63 17.32 -2.27
CA PRO A 124 -0.72 17.62 -3.69
C PRO A 124 0.66 17.57 -4.36
N ALA A 125 0.74 16.93 -5.51
CA ALA A 125 1.95 16.90 -6.33
C ALA A 125 1.71 17.61 -7.66
N PRO A 126 2.72 18.34 -8.21
CA PRO A 126 2.60 18.96 -9.52
C PRO A 126 2.53 17.89 -10.62
N MET A 127 1.71 18.13 -11.63
CA MET A 127 1.60 17.25 -12.80
C MET A 127 2.71 17.57 -13.82
N ILE A 128 3.93 17.21 -13.50
CA ILE A 128 5.12 17.43 -14.35
C ILE A 128 5.87 16.12 -14.58
N MET A 129 6.76 16.09 -15.55
CA MET A 129 7.63 14.97 -15.87
C MET A 129 9.10 15.40 -15.84
N PRO A 130 9.97 14.72 -15.10
CA PRO A 130 9.69 13.62 -14.15
C PRO A 130 8.75 14.06 -13.01
N PRO A 131 7.99 13.10 -12.41
CA PRO A 131 7.17 13.41 -11.26
C PRO A 131 8.01 14.00 -10.12
N GLN A 132 7.43 14.93 -9.37
CA GLN A 132 8.10 15.56 -8.24
C GLN A 132 7.20 15.52 -7.01
N TYR A 133 7.75 15.00 -5.91
CA TYR A 133 7.04 14.87 -4.64
C TYR A 133 7.83 15.54 -3.52
N GLN A 134 7.14 15.88 -2.44
CA GLN A 134 7.77 16.32 -1.20
C GLN A 134 8.11 15.09 -0.36
N ALA A 135 9.37 14.90 0.01
CA ALA A 135 9.77 13.88 0.95
C ALA A 135 9.42 14.33 2.38
N ASN A 136 8.66 13.50 3.10
CA ASN A 136 8.38 13.71 4.52
C ASN A 136 9.41 12.98 5.39
N ILE A 137 9.71 11.71 5.01
CA ILE A 137 10.66 10.85 5.73
C ILE A 137 11.53 10.14 4.70
N ILE A 138 12.80 10.03 4.99
CA ILE A 138 13.77 9.29 4.20
C ILE A 138 14.46 8.28 5.11
N ILE A 139 14.48 7.03 4.67
CA ILE A 139 15.26 5.97 5.31
C ILE A 139 16.42 5.62 4.38
N LEU A 140 17.63 5.84 4.83
CA LEU A 140 18.83 5.39 4.15
C LEU A 140 18.99 3.88 4.36
N LEU A 141 18.97 3.13 3.25
CA LEU A 141 19.05 1.68 3.28
C LEU A 141 20.50 1.23 3.06
N ASP A 142 20.92 0.24 3.82
CA ASP A 142 22.18 -0.47 3.59
C ASP A 142 21.87 -1.82 2.93
N PRO A 143 22.15 -1.99 1.63
CA PRO A 143 21.88 -3.24 0.93
C PRO A 143 22.77 -4.40 1.40
N GLU A 144 23.86 -4.12 2.12
CA GLU A 144 24.79 -5.14 2.64
C GLU A 144 24.49 -5.50 4.12
N ALA A 145 23.47 -4.86 4.74
CA ALA A 145 23.10 -5.17 6.12
C ALA A 145 22.64 -6.63 6.25
N GLU A 146 23.23 -7.38 7.19
CA GLU A 146 22.86 -8.78 7.45
C GLU A 146 21.41 -8.92 7.95
N GLU A 147 20.90 -7.92 8.66
CA GLU A 147 19.51 -7.84 9.13
C GLU A 147 18.89 -6.53 8.62
N ALA A 148 18.22 -6.62 7.48
CA ALA A 148 17.46 -5.49 6.97
C ALA A 148 16.19 -5.32 7.81
N GLY A 149 16.15 -4.27 8.62
CA GLY A 149 14.93 -3.83 9.29
C GLY A 149 13.90 -3.31 8.27
N PHE A 150 12.64 -3.41 8.63
CA PHE A 150 11.53 -2.82 7.86
C PHE A 150 11.05 -1.55 8.53
N THR A 151 10.44 -0.68 7.75
CA THR A 151 9.82 0.54 8.27
C THR A 151 8.39 0.66 7.75
N CYS A 152 7.54 1.32 8.52
CA CYS A 152 6.19 1.70 8.12
C CYS A 152 5.89 3.09 8.69
N ALA A 153 5.44 4.00 7.85
CA ALA A 153 4.91 5.28 8.30
C ALA A 153 3.41 5.33 7.99
N ASP A 154 2.59 5.59 8.99
CA ASP A 154 1.15 5.71 8.86
C ASP A 154 0.56 6.47 10.05
N THR A 155 -0.70 6.86 9.97
CA THR A 155 -1.50 7.25 11.14
C THR A 155 -2.01 5.99 11.82
N PHE A 156 -1.76 5.86 13.12
CA PHE A 156 -2.16 4.68 13.87
C PHE A 156 -3.39 4.96 14.74
N ILE A 157 -4.37 4.09 14.63
CA ILE A 157 -5.64 4.14 15.37
C ILE A 157 -5.85 2.85 16.15
N LEU A 158 -6.76 2.86 17.11
CA LEU A 158 -7.09 1.67 17.87
C LEU A 158 -8.19 0.87 17.16
N VAL A 159 -7.86 -0.35 16.69
CA VAL A 159 -8.79 -1.29 16.05
C VAL A 159 -8.75 -2.59 16.85
N ASP A 160 -9.88 -3.02 17.37
CA ASP A 160 -10.02 -4.25 18.18
C ASP A 160 -9.02 -4.36 19.35
N GLY A 161 -8.62 -3.20 19.90
CA GLY A 161 -7.65 -3.12 21.00
C GLY A 161 -6.18 -3.16 20.57
N MET A 162 -5.89 -3.17 19.27
CA MET A 162 -4.54 -3.11 18.70
C MET A 162 -4.30 -1.79 18.00
N LEU A 163 -3.09 -1.26 18.11
CA LEU A 163 -2.66 -0.07 17.39
C LEU A 163 -2.40 -0.46 15.92
N THR A 164 -3.27 -0.02 15.02
CA THR A 164 -3.28 -0.41 13.60
C THR A 164 -3.17 0.82 12.72
N GLY A 165 -2.32 0.74 11.69
CA GLY A 165 -2.20 1.80 10.68
C GLY A 165 -3.48 1.95 9.86
N THR A 166 -3.83 3.19 9.48
CA THR A 166 -5.05 3.49 8.70
C THR A 166 -5.09 2.81 7.35
N GLY A 167 -3.93 2.50 6.74
CA GLY A 167 -3.84 1.67 5.54
C GLY A 167 -4.10 0.18 5.77
N ASN A 168 -4.45 -0.23 7.00
CA ASN A 168 -4.70 -1.63 7.38
C ASN A 168 -3.56 -2.60 6.99
N THR A 169 -2.34 -2.08 6.91
CA THR A 169 -1.16 -2.85 6.49
C THR A 169 -0.39 -3.43 7.67
N LEU A 170 -0.36 -2.71 8.80
CA LEU A 170 0.45 -3.08 9.97
C LEU A 170 -0.31 -2.84 11.27
N ALA A 171 -0.26 -3.82 12.18
CA ALA A 171 -0.74 -3.73 13.56
C ALA A 171 0.41 -4.01 14.53
N LEU A 172 0.45 -3.27 15.64
CA LEU A 172 1.57 -3.25 16.57
C LEU A 172 1.28 -4.01 17.86
N ASN A 173 2.14 -4.96 18.18
CA ASN A 173 2.20 -5.61 19.49
C ASN A 173 3.22 -4.84 20.36
N LEU A 174 2.75 -3.90 21.16
CA LEU A 174 3.63 -3.10 22.01
C LEU A 174 4.09 -3.90 23.22
N THR A 175 5.41 -3.88 23.48
CA THR A 175 6.04 -4.43 24.67
C THR A 175 6.79 -3.33 25.42
N GLU A 176 7.22 -3.62 26.64
CA GLU A 176 7.98 -2.66 27.46
C GLU A 176 9.36 -2.33 26.88
N ASP A 177 9.87 -3.17 25.98
CA ASP A 177 11.19 -3.00 25.35
C ASP A 177 11.16 -2.08 24.12
N VAL A 178 9.98 -1.64 23.65
CA VAL A 178 9.86 -0.75 22.50
C VAL A 178 10.37 0.64 22.86
N GLU A 179 11.36 1.11 22.09
CA GLU A 179 11.85 2.47 22.25
C GLU A 179 10.90 3.46 21.56
N ILE A 180 10.31 4.38 22.33
CA ILE A 180 9.39 5.41 21.82
C ILE A 180 10.06 6.77 21.98
N VAL A 181 10.23 7.47 20.84
CA VAL A 181 10.89 8.77 20.77
C VAL A 181 10.04 9.79 20.00
N ASP A 182 10.29 11.06 20.26
CA ASP A 182 9.76 12.17 19.47
C ASP A 182 10.52 12.36 18.14
N ARG A 183 10.13 13.35 17.34
CA ARG A 183 10.80 13.69 16.05
C ARG A 183 12.27 14.07 16.22
N ASP A 184 12.67 14.51 17.40
CA ASP A 184 14.04 14.92 17.71
C ASP A 184 14.89 13.78 18.26
N GLY A 185 14.27 12.61 18.48
CA GLY A 185 14.92 11.42 19.01
C GLY A 185 14.96 11.37 20.54
N ASN A 186 14.24 12.24 21.24
CA ASN A 186 14.16 12.18 22.69
C ASN A 186 13.10 11.18 23.13
N PRO A 187 13.34 10.39 24.18
CA PRO A 187 12.33 9.50 24.75
C PRO A 187 11.05 10.27 25.09
N THR A 188 9.91 9.73 24.69
CA THR A 188 8.60 10.35 24.95
C THR A 188 7.63 9.33 25.53
N GLN A 189 6.61 9.85 26.25
CA GLN A 189 5.46 9.09 26.76
C GLN A 189 4.16 9.58 26.14
N GLU A 190 4.23 10.17 24.95
CA GLU A 190 3.03 10.60 24.23
C GLU A 190 2.13 9.41 23.92
N GLU A 191 0.82 9.67 23.95
CA GLU A 191 -0.16 8.69 23.49
C GLU A 191 0.02 8.44 21.98
N LEU A 192 0.05 7.16 21.58
CA LEU A 192 0.30 6.77 20.19
C LEU A 192 -0.96 6.70 19.34
N VAL A 193 -2.14 6.68 19.97
CA VAL A 193 -3.44 6.62 19.27
C VAL A 193 -3.72 7.94 18.56
N ASN A 194 -4.17 7.85 17.31
CA ASN A 194 -4.43 9.00 16.42
C ASN A 194 -3.19 9.84 16.13
N LYS A 195 -2.02 9.20 16.11
CA LYS A 195 -0.75 9.84 15.76
C LYS A 195 -0.17 9.24 14.50
N ASP A 196 0.53 10.08 13.76
CA ASP A 196 1.44 9.63 12.71
C ASP A 196 2.68 9.07 13.37
N LEU A 197 2.99 7.83 13.04
CA LEU A 197 4.13 7.10 13.58
C LEU A 197 5.02 6.60 12.45
N LEU A 198 6.34 6.68 12.67
CA LEU A 198 7.31 5.92 11.90
C LEU A 198 7.75 4.73 12.77
N VAL A 199 7.47 3.53 12.29
CA VAL A 199 7.68 2.28 13.01
C VAL A 199 8.84 1.53 12.39
N PHE A 200 9.84 1.14 13.21
CA PHE A 200 10.94 0.25 12.85
C PHE A 200 10.69 -1.14 13.43
N TYR A 201 10.83 -2.18 12.62
CA TYR A 201 10.57 -3.56 13.03
C TYR A 201 11.40 -4.56 12.23
N GLY A 202 11.64 -5.75 12.79
CA GLY A 202 12.38 -6.82 12.11
C GLY A 202 11.47 -7.72 11.30
N THR A 203 10.55 -8.42 11.95
CA THR A 203 9.68 -9.41 11.32
C THR A 203 8.21 -9.08 11.53
N SER A 204 7.37 -9.55 10.62
CA SER A 204 5.92 -9.44 10.74
C SER A 204 5.23 -10.73 10.33
N THR A 205 3.98 -10.90 10.74
CA THR A 205 3.12 -12.00 10.27
C THR A 205 2.69 -11.77 8.83
N ARG A 206 2.10 -12.80 8.21
CA ARG A 206 1.50 -12.71 6.86
C ARG A 206 -0.02 -12.51 6.89
N SER A 207 -0.55 -12.04 8.02
CA SER A 207 -1.97 -11.66 8.14
C SER A 207 -2.24 -10.29 7.50
N ILE A 208 -3.50 -9.89 7.40
CA ILE A 208 -3.94 -8.56 7.03
C ILE A 208 -4.85 -8.05 8.16
N PRO A 209 -4.45 -7.02 8.90
CA PRO A 209 -3.12 -6.40 8.88
C PRO A 209 -2.00 -7.36 9.31
N ALA A 210 -0.79 -7.13 8.81
CA ALA A 210 0.40 -7.81 9.31
C ALA A 210 0.66 -7.38 10.76
N GLN A 211 1.07 -8.30 11.63
CA GLN A 211 1.36 -7.99 13.03
C GLN A 211 2.86 -8.02 13.28
N THR A 212 3.36 -7.06 14.04
CA THR A 212 4.77 -6.99 14.43
C THR A 212 4.95 -6.48 15.85
N THR A 213 6.10 -6.78 16.44
CA THR A 213 6.60 -6.11 17.64
C THR A 213 7.65 -5.10 17.18
N PRO A 214 7.39 -3.79 17.29
CA PRO A 214 8.36 -2.77 16.91
C PRO A 214 9.63 -2.84 17.76
N THR A 215 10.75 -2.45 17.18
CA THR A 215 12.00 -2.17 17.92
C THR A 215 12.05 -0.71 18.34
N ARG A 216 11.53 0.18 17.48
CA ARG A 216 11.51 1.61 17.73
C ARG A 216 10.29 2.26 17.08
N ILE A 217 9.74 3.28 17.73
CA ILE A 217 8.66 4.11 17.21
C ILE A 217 9.08 5.58 17.33
N VAL A 218 9.00 6.32 16.23
CA VAL A 218 9.14 7.76 16.21
C VAL A 218 7.76 8.40 16.08
N VAL A 219 7.37 9.23 17.06
CA VAL A 219 6.11 9.97 17.02
C VAL A 219 6.29 11.19 16.14
N LEU A 220 5.60 11.22 15.00
CA LEU A 220 5.71 12.27 13.99
C LEU A 220 4.79 13.46 14.27
N GLY A 221 3.73 13.24 15.03
CA GLY A 221 2.71 14.24 15.36
C GLY A 221 1.30 13.76 15.03
N THR A 222 0.38 14.70 14.85
CA THR A 222 -1.02 14.41 14.49
C THR A 222 -1.29 14.84 13.06
N ASN A 223 -1.86 13.95 12.25
CA ASN A 223 -2.30 14.27 10.90
C ASN A 223 -3.80 14.60 10.91
N GLU A 224 -4.13 15.88 10.95
CA GLU A 224 -5.53 16.34 11.00
C GLU A 224 -6.32 15.97 9.73
N LEU A 225 -5.65 15.82 8.58
CA LEU A 225 -6.28 15.47 7.31
C LEU A 225 -6.71 14.00 7.29
N ALA A 226 -5.87 13.11 7.79
CA ALA A 226 -6.20 11.69 7.90
C ALA A 226 -7.33 11.46 8.92
N LEU A 227 -7.29 12.14 10.07
CA LEU A 227 -8.35 12.06 11.10
C LEU A 227 -9.68 12.63 10.61
N GLY A 228 -9.66 13.65 9.76
CA GLY A 228 -10.87 14.23 9.14
C GLY A 228 -11.61 13.22 8.24
N SER A 229 -10.90 12.37 7.55
CA SER A 229 -11.49 11.34 6.69
C SER A 229 -12.07 10.16 7.48
N ILE A 230 -11.50 9.81 8.63
CA ILE A 230 -11.98 8.73 9.51
C ILE A 230 -13.29 9.15 10.23
N ASN A 231 -13.42 10.42 10.62
CA ASN A 231 -14.59 10.91 11.33
C ASN A 231 -15.78 11.28 10.41
N ALA A 232 -15.63 11.18 9.10
CA ALA A 232 -16.66 11.50 8.11
C ALA A 232 -17.48 10.27 7.66
N GLN A 233 -17.28 9.09 8.27
CA GLN A 233 -17.99 7.83 7.98
C GLN A 233 -19.09 7.52 9.00
#